data_9f2fac852886d51b93ffd5be67652006
#
_entry.id   9f2fac852886d51b93ffd5be67652006
#
_cell.length_a   1.000
_cell.length_b   1.000
_cell.length_c   1.000
_cell.angle_alpha   90.00
_cell.angle_beta   90.00
_cell.angle_gamma   90.00
#
_symmetry.space_group_name_H-M   'P 1'
#
loop_
_entity.id
_entity.type
_entity.pdbx_description
1 polymer ?
#
loop_
_entity_poly.entity_id
_entity_poly.type
_entity_poly.pdbx_seq_one_letter_code
_entity_poly.pdbx_strand_id
1 'polypeptide(L)'
;GTIVLITPEGTIGQVADSIAFANGMAVTPDNKTLIIAESHASRLTGFDIAADGTMSNRRVWAALDGYPDGICLDAEGAAWYADVPNKHCVRVREGG
;
A
#
# COMPACT_ATOMS: atom_id res chain seq x y z
N GLY A 1 -12.82 -0.51 1.49
CA GLY A 1 -12.09 -1.12 2.59
C GLY A 1 -11.58 -0.11 3.58
N THR A 2 -11.16 -0.59 4.69
CA THR A 2 -10.72 0.21 5.83
C THR A 2 -9.36 -0.28 6.32
N ILE A 3 -8.49 0.65 6.67
CA ILE A 3 -7.20 0.37 7.27
C ILE A 3 -7.27 0.69 8.76
N VAL A 4 -6.82 -0.22 9.59
CA VAL A 4 -6.88 -0.13 11.04
C VAL A 4 -5.46 -0.22 11.60
N LEU A 5 -5.14 0.64 12.55
CA LEU A 5 -3.90 0.59 13.33
C LEU A 5 -4.16 -0.09 14.66
N ILE A 6 -3.33 -1.08 14.98
CA ILE A 6 -3.32 -1.73 16.31
C ILE A 6 -1.96 -1.41 16.94
N THR A 7 -1.99 -0.74 18.10
CA THR A 7 -0.76 -0.40 18.83
C THR A 7 -0.29 -1.57 19.70
N PRO A 8 0.98 -1.58 20.15
CA PRO A 8 1.45 -2.60 21.09
C PRO A 8 0.65 -2.67 22.38
N GLU A 9 0.01 -1.57 22.78
CA GLU A 9 -0.85 -1.49 23.97
C GLU A 9 -2.25 -2.05 23.73
N GLY A 10 -2.55 -2.49 22.49
CA GLY A 10 -3.85 -3.06 22.13
C GLY A 10 -4.90 -2.02 21.73
N THR A 11 -4.53 -0.75 21.61
CA THR A 11 -5.44 0.28 21.10
C THR A 11 -5.67 0.06 19.60
N ILE A 12 -6.95 0.12 19.18
CA ILE A 12 -7.36 -0.08 17.79
C ILE A 12 -7.97 1.21 17.29
N GLY A 13 -7.51 1.69 16.13
CA GLY A 13 -8.06 2.89 15.51
C GLY A 13 -8.08 2.79 14.00
N GLN A 14 -9.13 3.34 13.39
CA GLN A 14 -9.21 3.46 11.94
C GLN A 14 -8.31 4.60 11.48
N VAL A 15 -7.41 4.31 10.53
CA VAL A 15 -6.46 5.31 10.01
C VAL A 15 -6.75 5.69 8.55
N ALA A 16 -7.49 4.87 7.82
CA ALA A 16 -7.91 5.17 6.45
C ALA A 16 -9.15 4.37 6.08
N ASP A 17 -9.94 4.88 5.13
CA ASP A 17 -11.10 4.18 4.58
C ASP A 17 -11.20 4.39 3.07
N SER A 18 -12.30 3.94 2.48
CA SER A 18 -12.56 4.11 1.04
C SER A 18 -11.46 3.52 0.16
N ILE A 19 -10.91 2.39 0.58
CA ILE A 19 -9.93 1.63 -0.18
C ILE A 19 -10.66 0.63 -1.08
N ALA A 20 -10.39 0.67 -2.39
CA ALA A 20 -11.05 -0.17 -3.36
C ALA A 20 -10.45 -1.58 -3.38
N PHE A 21 -10.96 -2.45 -2.53
CA PHE A 21 -10.51 -3.81 -2.33
C PHE A 21 -9.03 -3.85 -1.89
N ALA A 22 -8.79 -3.44 -0.64
CA ALA A 22 -7.46 -3.48 -0.03
C ALA A 22 -6.92 -4.91 -0.04
N ASN A 23 -5.70 -5.07 -0.54
CA ASN A 23 -5.03 -6.37 -0.61
C ASN A 23 -3.65 -6.26 0.03
N GLY A 24 -2.55 -6.45 -0.71
CA GLY A 24 -1.23 -6.36 -0.13
C GLY A 24 -0.89 -4.98 0.42
N MET A 25 -0.09 -4.94 1.48
CA MET A 25 0.42 -3.71 2.09
C MET A 25 1.91 -3.85 2.38
N ALA A 26 2.63 -2.76 2.30
CA ALA A 26 4.04 -2.71 2.66
C ALA A 26 4.39 -1.36 3.27
N VAL A 27 5.30 -1.36 4.24
CA VAL A 27 5.84 -0.14 4.85
C VAL A 27 7.27 0.03 4.37
N THR A 28 7.65 1.25 3.97
CA THR A 28 9.02 1.52 3.54
C THR A 28 10.02 1.29 4.69
N PRO A 29 11.30 0.96 4.38
CA PRO A 29 12.29 0.67 5.42
C PRO A 29 12.52 1.81 6.43
N ASP A 30 12.27 3.06 6.03
CA ASP A 30 12.36 4.22 6.93
C ASP A 30 11.13 4.42 7.81
N ASN A 31 10.10 3.55 7.68
CA ASN A 31 8.83 3.63 8.39
C ASN A 31 8.02 4.90 8.13
N LYS A 32 8.24 5.57 7.01
CA LYS A 32 7.60 6.86 6.71
C LYS A 32 6.46 6.77 5.71
N THR A 33 6.34 5.66 4.98
CA THR A 33 5.32 5.50 3.94
C THR A 33 4.69 4.13 4.02
N LEU A 34 3.35 4.08 4.00
CA LEU A 34 2.57 2.86 3.82
C LEU A 34 2.09 2.82 2.37
N ILE A 35 2.28 1.68 1.73
CA ILE A 35 1.82 1.44 0.37
C ILE A 35 0.79 0.32 0.41
N ILE A 36 -0.37 0.56 -0.20
CA ILE A 36 -1.51 -0.37 -0.21
C ILE A 36 -1.89 -0.69 -1.64
N ALA A 37 -2.03 -1.98 -1.93
CA ALA A 37 -2.58 -2.43 -3.21
C ALA A 37 -4.10 -2.32 -3.17
N GLU A 38 -4.67 -1.54 -4.09
CA GLU A 38 -6.10 -1.45 -4.29
C GLU A 38 -6.45 -2.21 -5.56
N SER A 39 -6.79 -3.49 -5.41
CA SER A 39 -6.99 -4.40 -6.56
C SER A 39 -8.05 -3.90 -7.53
N HIS A 40 -9.18 -3.42 -7.03
CA HIS A 40 -10.29 -2.97 -7.89
C HIS A 40 -10.07 -1.58 -8.50
N ALA A 41 -9.07 -0.84 -8.04
CA ALA A 41 -8.73 0.47 -8.59
C ALA A 41 -7.47 0.44 -9.46
N SER A 42 -6.84 -0.71 -9.60
CA SER A 42 -5.62 -0.91 -10.40
C SER A 42 -4.54 0.12 -10.03
N ARG A 43 -4.29 0.27 -8.73
CA ARG A 43 -3.29 1.24 -8.25
C ARG A 43 -2.65 0.79 -6.95
N LEU A 44 -1.48 1.35 -6.69
CA LEU A 44 -0.85 1.35 -5.37
C LEU A 44 -1.08 2.74 -4.78
N THR A 45 -1.60 2.77 -3.56
CA THR A 45 -1.91 4.02 -2.85
C THR A 45 -0.90 4.22 -1.73
N GLY A 46 -0.38 5.42 -1.59
CA GLY A 46 0.60 5.76 -0.56
C GLY A 46 0.02 6.69 0.49
N PHE A 47 0.50 6.52 1.72
CA PHE A 47 0.22 7.40 2.86
C PHE A 47 1.52 7.72 3.57
N ASP A 48 1.66 8.96 4.03
CA ASP A 48 2.73 9.31 4.96
C ASP A 48 2.36 8.85 6.37
N ILE A 49 3.35 8.32 7.10
CA ILE A 49 3.19 7.82 8.46
C ILE A 49 3.91 8.78 9.41
N ALA A 50 3.18 9.39 10.34
CA ALA A 50 3.77 10.19 11.40
C ALA A 50 4.31 9.29 12.52
N ALA A 51 5.13 9.87 13.41
CA ALA A 51 5.74 9.13 14.52
C ALA A 51 4.71 8.51 15.47
N ASP A 52 3.52 9.10 15.57
CA ASP A 52 2.43 8.59 16.41
C ASP A 52 1.54 7.57 15.68
N GLY A 53 1.87 7.21 14.43
CA GLY A 53 1.09 6.29 13.61
C GLY A 53 -0.02 6.93 12.79
N THR A 54 -0.21 8.25 12.90
CA THR A 54 -1.20 8.99 12.11
C THR A 54 -0.84 8.94 10.64
N MET A 55 -1.82 8.68 9.78
CA MET A 55 -1.65 8.64 8.34
C MET A 55 -2.16 9.91 7.69
N SER A 56 -1.43 10.41 6.70
CA SER A 56 -1.77 11.63 5.98
C SER A 56 -1.28 11.54 4.53
N ASN A 57 -1.59 12.57 3.75
CA ASN A 57 -1.13 12.73 2.38
C ASN A 57 -1.42 11.47 1.52
N ARG A 58 -2.68 11.04 1.54
CA ARG A 58 -3.13 9.94 0.66
C ARG A 58 -2.94 10.34 -0.80
N ARG A 59 -2.26 9.48 -1.54
CA ARG A 59 -1.96 9.73 -2.95
C ARG A 59 -1.87 8.44 -3.74
N VAL A 60 -1.98 8.55 -5.05
CA VAL A 60 -1.65 7.44 -5.94
C VAL A 60 -0.13 7.31 -5.97
N TRP A 61 0.39 6.23 -5.40
CA TRP A 61 1.83 5.95 -5.40
C TRP A 61 2.26 5.49 -6.80
N ALA A 62 1.45 4.65 -7.44
CA ALA A 62 1.63 4.23 -8.83
C ALA A 62 0.29 3.80 -9.43
N ALA A 63 -0.02 4.28 -10.63
CA ALA A 63 -1.13 3.77 -11.42
C ALA A 63 -0.65 2.53 -12.19
N LEU A 64 -1.49 1.50 -12.27
CA LEU A 64 -1.10 0.20 -12.81
C LEU A 64 -1.98 -0.19 -13.98
N ASP A 65 -1.46 -1.09 -14.82
CA ASP A 65 -2.23 -1.71 -15.92
C ASP A 65 -2.89 -3.02 -15.51
N GLY A 66 -2.68 -3.47 -14.27
CA GLY A 66 -3.17 -4.75 -13.77
C GLY A 66 -3.86 -4.63 -12.43
N TYR A 67 -4.09 -5.76 -11.81
CA TYR A 67 -4.84 -5.87 -10.56
C TYR A 67 -3.90 -6.35 -9.44
N PRO A 68 -3.34 -5.42 -8.63
CA PRO A 68 -2.35 -5.79 -7.62
C PRO A 68 -2.98 -6.62 -6.50
N ASP A 69 -2.29 -7.69 -6.11
CA ASP A 69 -2.64 -8.54 -4.98
C ASP A 69 -1.58 -8.36 -3.88
N GLY A 70 -0.78 -9.37 -3.61
CA GLY A 70 0.33 -9.23 -2.68
C GLY A 70 1.42 -8.31 -3.22
N ILE A 71 2.05 -7.54 -2.33
CA ILE A 71 3.16 -6.65 -2.70
C ILE A 71 4.34 -6.84 -1.76
N CYS A 72 5.53 -6.50 -2.26
CA CYS A 72 6.72 -6.34 -1.44
C CYS A 72 7.59 -5.24 -2.03
N LEU A 73 8.47 -4.70 -1.21
CA LEU A 73 9.42 -3.67 -1.63
C LEU A 73 10.81 -4.28 -1.79
N ASP A 74 11.57 -3.82 -2.77
CA ASP A 74 12.97 -4.23 -2.93
C ASP A 74 13.93 -3.19 -2.33
N ALA A 75 15.22 -3.48 -2.38
CA ALA A 75 16.25 -2.64 -1.79
C ALA A 75 16.39 -1.29 -2.50
N GLU A 76 15.85 -1.15 -3.70
CA GLU A 76 15.88 0.10 -4.48
C GLU A 76 14.62 0.93 -4.30
N GLY A 77 13.69 0.50 -3.43
CA GLY A 77 12.46 1.22 -3.15
C GLY A 77 11.35 0.98 -4.17
N ALA A 78 11.51 0.04 -5.09
CA ALA A 78 10.46 -0.35 -6.02
C ALA A 78 9.53 -1.38 -5.37
N ALA A 79 8.28 -1.39 -5.80
CA ALA A 79 7.30 -2.38 -5.36
C ALA A 79 7.16 -3.47 -6.41
N TRP A 80 7.11 -4.72 -5.95
CA TRP A 80 6.74 -5.86 -6.76
C TRP A 80 5.33 -6.27 -6.38
N TYR A 81 4.48 -6.48 -7.35
CA TYR A 81 3.13 -6.97 -7.08
C TYR A 81 2.79 -8.18 -7.94
N ALA A 82 1.96 -9.05 -7.38
CA ALA A 82 1.39 -10.17 -8.11
C ALA A 82 0.13 -9.70 -8.83
N ASP A 83 0.08 -9.91 -10.14
CA ASP A 83 -1.10 -9.68 -10.95
C ASP A 83 -1.69 -11.04 -11.32
N VAL A 84 -2.54 -11.56 -10.45
CA VAL A 84 -3.05 -12.94 -10.56
C VAL A 84 -3.89 -13.15 -11.82
N PRO A 85 -4.82 -12.25 -12.20
CA PRO A 85 -5.59 -12.43 -13.42
C PRO A 85 -4.72 -12.51 -14.68
N ASN A 86 -3.63 -11.77 -14.73
CA ASN A 86 -2.70 -11.74 -15.88
C ASN A 86 -1.54 -12.70 -15.72
N LYS A 87 -1.46 -13.42 -14.60
CA LYS A 87 -0.49 -14.51 -14.35
C LYS A 87 0.97 -14.07 -14.40
N HIS A 88 1.27 -12.88 -13.89
CA HIS A 88 2.66 -12.40 -13.81
C HIS A 88 2.90 -11.55 -12.57
N CYS A 89 4.17 -11.27 -12.29
CA CYS A 89 4.60 -10.32 -11.29
C CYS A 89 5.18 -9.09 -11.98
N VAL A 90 4.94 -7.91 -11.42
CA VAL A 90 5.36 -6.64 -12.01
C VAL A 90 6.14 -5.84 -10.98
N ARG A 91 7.23 -5.22 -11.42
CA ARG A 91 8.01 -4.29 -10.63
C ARG A 91 7.65 -2.86 -11.04
N VAL A 92 7.37 -2.01 -10.07
CA VAL A 92 7.00 -0.62 -10.34
C VAL A 92 7.64 0.31 -9.32
N ARG A 93 8.07 1.48 -9.76
CA ARG A 93 8.56 2.55 -8.89
C ARG A 93 7.43 3.54 -8.61
N GLU A 94 7.65 4.39 -7.60
CA GLU A 94 6.74 5.50 -7.35
C GLU A 94 6.57 6.35 -8.61
N GLY A 95 5.31 6.61 -8.97
CA GLY A 95 4.97 7.33 -10.20
C GLY A 95 4.71 6.44 -11.41
N GLY A 96 5.02 5.16 -11.32
CA GLY A 96 4.72 4.20 -12.41
C GLY A 96 5.91 3.60 -13.15
#